data_f1aea6c3db6e479f263423867ca566d8
#
_entry.id   f1aea6c3db6e479f263423867ca566d8
#
_cell.length_a   1.000
_cell.length_b   1.000
_cell.length_c   1.000
_cell.angle_alpha   90.00
_cell.angle_beta   90.00
_cell.angle_gamma   90.00
#
_symmetry.space_group_name_H-M   'P 1'
#
loop_
_entity.id
_entity.type
_entity.pdbx_description
1 polymer ?
#
loop_
_entity_poly.entity_id
_entity_poly.type
_entity_poly.pdbx_seq_one_letter_code
_entity_poly.pdbx_strand_id
1 'polypeptide(L)' 'MYKAKVKWNGDHYSAGFEVKGSKIEKREDGTTWLFDDEPIPEFPFYGDGREEWVEVDETTIVRM' A
#
# COMPACT_ATOMS: atom_id res chain seq x y z
N MET A 1 -8.02 -9.17 2.92
CA MET A 1 -7.73 -7.72 2.90
C MET A 1 -6.64 -7.42 3.91
N TYR A 2 -5.74 -6.55 3.55
CA TYR A 2 -4.63 -6.15 4.40
C TYR A 2 -4.57 -4.64 4.49
N LYS A 3 -4.02 -4.14 5.58
CA LYS A 3 -3.61 -2.75 5.67
C LYS A 3 -2.19 -2.67 6.18
N ALA A 4 -1.46 -1.65 5.74
CA ALA A 4 -0.08 -1.44 6.15
C ALA A 4 0.28 0.02 5.95
N LYS A 5 1.42 0.43 6.48
CA LYS A 5 1.91 1.79 6.30
C LYS A 5 2.96 1.84 5.21
N VAL A 6 2.88 2.85 4.37
CA VAL A 6 3.84 3.09 3.30
C VAL A 6 5.22 3.32 3.91
N LYS A 7 6.24 2.68 3.35
CA LYS A 7 7.59 2.70 3.90
C LYS A 7 8.36 3.97 3.54
N TRP A 8 8.18 4.46 2.33
CA TRP A 8 8.94 5.60 1.81
C TRP A 8 8.02 6.66 1.24
N ASN A 9 8.50 7.90 1.21
CA ASN A 9 7.81 8.95 0.46
C ASN A 9 7.86 8.61 -1.02
N GLY A 10 6.72 8.63 -1.67
CA GLY A 10 6.59 8.35 -3.10
C GLY A 10 5.77 9.43 -3.78
N ASP A 11 5.40 9.17 -5.03
CA ASP A 11 4.65 10.14 -5.84
C ASP A 11 3.23 10.35 -5.33
N HIS A 12 2.63 9.32 -4.73
CA HIS A 12 1.23 9.37 -4.32
C HIS A 12 1.05 9.38 -2.80
N TYR A 13 1.98 8.79 -2.07
CA TYR A 13 1.84 8.62 -0.62
C TYR A 13 3.08 9.11 0.09
N SER A 14 2.89 9.58 1.32
CA SER A 14 3.99 9.85 2.25
C SER A 14 4.26 8.64 3.11
N ALA A 15 5.50 8.50 3.57
CA ALA A 15 5.85 7.44 4.52
C ALA A 15 4.93 7.51 5.74
N GLY A 16 4.45 6.36 6.18
CA GLY A 16 3.52 6.26 7.29
C GLY A 16 2.06 6.37 6.93
N PHE A 17 1.73 6.70 5.69
CA PHE A 17 0.34 6.73 5.24
C PHE A 17 -0.20 5.29 5.20
N GLU A 18 -1.42 5.09 5.71
CA GLU A 18 -2.04 3.77 5.74
C GLU A 18 -2.71 3.46 4.40
N VAL A 19 -2.35 2.33 3.82
CA VAL A 19 -2.95 1.83 2.58
C VAL A 19 -3.60 0.48 2.84
N LYS A 20 -4.58 0.15 2.01
CA LYS A 20 -5.31 -1.11 2.10
C LYS A 20 -5.32 -1.80 0.74
N GLY A 21 -5.30 -3.11 0.76
CA GLY A 21 -5.35 -3.87 -0.47
C GLY A 21 -5.57 -5.35 -0.23
N SER A 22 -5.76 -6.07 -1.32
CA SER A 22 -6.16 -7.47 -1.28
C SER A 22 -4.99 -8.43 -1.23
N LYS A 23 -3.77 -8.00 -1.58
CA LYS A 23 -2.63 -8.90 -1.69
C LYS A 23 -1.38 -8.30 -1.09
N ILE A 24 -0.55 -9.16 -0.52
CA ILE A 24 0.79 -8.81 -0.04
C ILE A 24 1.78 -9.66 -0.82
N GLU A 25 2.89 -9.06 -1.22
CA GLU A 25 3.98 -9.77 -1.88
C GLU A 25 5.30 -9.49 -1.18
N LYS A 26 5.99 -10.55 -0.80
CA LYS A 26 7.36 -10.47 -0.30
C LYS A 26 8.31 -10.81 -1.43
N ARG A 27 9.22 -9.89 -1.73
CA ARG A 27 10.16 -10.05 -2.82
C ARG A 27 11.52 -10.54 -2.33
N GLU A 28 12.31 -11.08 -3.25
CA GLU A 28 13.62 -11.66 -2.93
C GLU A 28 14.62 -10.64 -2.40
N ASP A 29 14.44 -9.38 -2.74
CA ASP A 29 15.30 -8.30 -2.26
C ASP A 29 14.99 -7.86 -0.82
N GLY A 30 14.05 -8.54 -0.16
CA GLY A 30 13.67 -8.25 1.21
C GLY A 30 12.59 -7.19 1.36
N THR A 31 12.05 -6.67 0.25
CA THR A 31 10.99 -5.69 0.30
C THR A 31 9.63 -6.37 0.38
N THR A 32 8.65 -5.65 0.93
CA THR A 32 7.28 -6.11 1.06
C THR A 32 6.36 -5.09 0.40
N TRP A 33 5.46 -5.59 -0.44
CA TRP A 33 4.59 -4.74 -1.26
C TRP A 33 3.14 -5.12 -1.03
N LEU A 34 2.27 -4.11 -1.06
CA LEU A 34 0.84 -4.28 -0.94
C LEU A 34 0.19 -3.86 -2.26
N PHE A 35 -0.74 -4.70 -2.74
CA PHE A 35 -1.50 -4.40 -3.93
C PHE A 35 -2.64 -3.46 -3.54
N ASP A 36 -2.49 -2.19 -3.85
CA ASP A 36 -3.41 -1.13 -3.48
C ASP A 36 -4.54 -1.08 -4.50
N ASP A 37 -5.56 -1.88 -4.27
CA ASP A 37 -6.72 -1.98 -5.14
C ASP A 37 -7.98 -1.38 -4.51
N GLU A 38 -7.83 -0.69 -3.38
CA GLU A 38 -8.93 -0.01 -2.73
C GLU A 38 -8.80 1.50 -2.91
N PRO A 39 -9.80 2.17 -3.51
CA PRO A 39 -9.76 3.62 -3.71
C PRO A 39 -9.61 4.38 -2.40
N ILE A 40 -8.84 5.45 -2.42
CA ILE A 40 -8.65 6.33 -1.28
C ILE A 40 -9.53 7.55 -1.48
N PRO A 41 -10.57 7.74 -0.66
CA PRO A 41 -11.54 8.82 -0.89
C PRO A 41 -10.95 10.22 -0.90
N GLU A 42 -9.89 10.45 -0.12
CA GLU A 42 -9.23 11.75 -0.05
C GLU A 42 -8.43 12.08 -1.30
N PHE A 43 -8.15 11.09 -2.12
CA PHE A 43 -7.34 11.26 -3.32
C PHE A 43 -8.05 10.63 -4.51
N PRO A 44 -9.19 11.19 -4.94
CA PRO A 44 -9.98 10.59 -6.02
C PRO A 44 -9.22 10.49 -7.35
N PHE A 45 -8.19 11.31 -7.53
CA PHE A 45 -7.36 11.24 -8.74
C PHE A 45 -6.54 9.96 -8.80
N TYR A 46 -6.25 9.38 -7.65
CA TYR A 46 -5.39 8.19 -7.55
C TYR A 46 -6.20 6.95 -7.23
N GLY A 47 -7.39 7.13 -6.69
CA GLY A 47 -8.17 6.04 -6.15
C GLY A 47 -9.26 5.50 -7.07
N ASP A 48 -9.29 5.85 -8.31
CA ASP A 48 -10.37 5.54 -9.25
C ASP A 48 -10.28 4.11 -9.81
N GLY A 49 -9.94 3.17 -8.98
CA GLY A 49 -9.79 1.77 -9.38
C GLY A 49 -8.42 1.42 -9.90
N ARG A 50 -7.48 2.31 -9.77
CA ARG A 50 -6.12 2.04 -10.20
C ARG A 50 -5.49 0.96 -9.32
N GLU A 51 -4.95 -0.05 -9.98
CA GLU A 51 -4.28 -1.14 -9.32
C GLU A 51 -2.79 -0.87 -9.31
N GLU A 52 -2.19 -0.83 -8.13
CA GLU A 52 -0.80 -0.44 -8.00
C GLU A 52 -0.14 -1.09 -6.79
N TRP A 53 1.09 -1.56 -6.97
CA TRP A 53 1.88 -2.09 -5.88
C TRP A 53 2.60 -0.96 -5.14
N VAL A 54 2.50 -0.97 -3.82
CA VAL A 54 3.12 0.02 -2.95
C VAL A 54 4.02 -0.66 -1.95
N GLU A 55 5.25 -0.19 -1.82
CA GLU A 55 6.15 -0.75 -0.81
C GLU A 55 5.71 -0.31 0.58
N VAL A 56 5.54 -1.28 1.47
CA VAL A 56 5.03 -1.04 2.82
C VAL A 56 6.02 -1.53 3.88
N ASP A 57 5.89 -1.00 5.08
CA ASP A 57 6.65 -1.48 6.23
C ASP A 57 6.01 -2.78 6.72
N GLU A 58 6.77 -3.87 6.60
CA GLU A 58 6.31 -5.20 6.96
C GLU A 58 5.80 -5.27 8.40
N THR A 59 6.41 -4.52 9.31
CA THR A 59 6.04 -4.56 10.73
C THR A 59 4.67 -3.93 11.00
N THR A 60 4.12 -3.23 10.04
CA THR A 60 2.83 -2.53 10.18
C THR A 60 1.67 -3.30 9.55
N ILE A 61 1.92 -4.44 8.92
CA ILE A 61 0.88 -5.18 8.22
C ILE A 61 -0.13 -5.74 9.21
N VAL A 62 -1.41 -5.47 8.93
CA VAL A 62 -2.52 -6.04 9.69
C VAL A 62 -3.45 -6.71 8.70
N ARG A 63 -3.80 -7.95 9.01
CA ARG A 63 -4.80 -8.67 8.24
C ARG A 63 -6.19 -8.33 8.78
N MET A 64 -7.02 -7.87 7.89
CA MET A 64 -8.41 -7.51 8.25
C MET A 64 -9.39 -8.62 7.96
#